data_175222b7ae6f1f81fc9131b32aa1f786
#
_entry.id   175222b7ae6f1f81fc9131b32aa1f786
#
_cell.length_a   1.000
_cell.length_b   1.000
_cell.length_c   1.000
_cell.angle_alpha   90.00
_cell.angle_beta   90.00
_cell.angle_gamma   90.00
#
_symmetry.space_group_name_H-M   'P 1'
#
loop_
_entity.id
_entity.type
_entity.pdbx_description
1 polymer ?
#
loop_
_entity_poly.entity_id
_entity_poly.type
_entity_poly.pdbx_seq_one_letter_code
_entity_poly.pdbx_strand_id
1 'polypeptide(L)'
;MKSTDKIKVIYVINHSTPYGSNKALLNLLKDIKLKGIVPLVVTAYDGGICNDLKVNKIEYHILRHYFSIYPELKNFRDYILYIPQLLRMWIYNMKAQRELIGITEKFKPDIIHTNIGPDHIGVNVAKYMNIPHVWHIREYQDLYFGWHAFPSKKSFNNKLNSKNNYTIAITNSLKQHYHLNINSKVIYDGVMFKSDKQFVANKEKYFLFVGRIEESKGIRQLISAYIEFCSLNSEYSLLIAGDGNVSYVKKLQILVDDANLSKRILFLGFRADIYNLMANATALIVNSYFEGFGLITAEAMFNGCLVIGRNIAGTKEILETEDLGVLFSGQKELVLVMENIISNGIETYFKTILKAQEKAIDYYSIEQNSLAIYNYYKEILRRKL
;
A
#
# COMPACT_ATOMS: atom_id res chain seq x y z
N MET A 1 -0.72 36.36 15.10
CA MET A 1 -1.01 34.99 14.66
C MET A 1 -1.43 34.21 15.88
N LYS A 2 -2.73 33.88 16.00
CA LYS A 2 -3.26 33.09 17.11
C LYS A 2 -2.64 31.70 17.08
N SER A 3 -2.35 31.15 18.25
CA SER A 3 -1.95 29.76 18.53
C SER A 3 -2.46 28.80 17.45
N THR A 4 -1.59 27.98 16.90
CA THR A 4 -1.97 26.90 15.95
C THR A 4 -2.89 25.95 16.69
N ASP A 5 -4.21 26.10 16.53
CA ASP A 5 -5.17 25.19 17.09
C ASP A 5 -4.85 23.78 16.57
N LYS A 6 -4.58 22.86 17.51
CA LYS A 6 -4.27 21.47 17.19
C LYS A 6 -5.50 20.82 16.57
N ILE A 7 -5.35 20.20 15.41
CA ILE A 7 -6.43 19.46 14.75
C ILE A 7 -6.46 18.04 15.32
N LYS A 8 -7.59 17.61 15.84
CA LYS A 8 -7.82 16.27 16.39
C LYS A 8 -8.39 15.35 15.33
N VAL A 9 -7.76 14.21 15.10
CA VAL A 9 -8.18 13.26 14.07
C VAL A 9 -8.29 11.84 14.64
N ILE A 10 -9.46 11.23 14.45
CA ILE A 10 -9.62 9.78 14.70
C ILE A 10 -9.34 9.03 13.39
N TYR A 11 -8.34 8.15 13.42
CA TYR A 11 -8.03 7.23 12.32
C TYR A 11 -8.68 5.88 12.57
N VAL A 12 -9.48 5.39 11.62
CA VAL A 12 -10.14 4.08 11.69
C VAL A 12 -9.45 3.12 10.74
N ILE A 13 -9.01 1.96 11.28
CA ILE A 13 -8.40 0.85 10.53
C ILE A 13 -9.06 -0.47 10.91
N ASN A 14 -9.16 -1.41 9.98
CA ASN A 14 -9.83 -2.68 10.24
C ASN A 14 -8.89 -3.81 10.68
N HIS A 15 -7.63 -3.79 10.26
CA HIS A 15 -6.66 -4.84 10.58
C HIS A 15 -5.40 -4.28 11.22
N SER A 16 -4.68 -5.12 11.98
CA SER A 16 -3.49 -4.71 12.73
C SER A 16 -2.16 -5.10 12.05
N THR A 17 -2.18 -5.77 10.89
CA THR A 17 -0.94 -6.18 10.20
C THR A 17 -0.05 -4.99 9.88
N PRO A 18 1.29 -5.07 10.05
CA PRO A 18 2.20 -3.92 9.87
C PRO A 18 2.57 -3.62 8.41
N TYR A 19 1.80 -4.14 7.45
CA TYR A 19 2.10 -4.04 6.02
C TYR A 19 1.09 -3.18 5.27
N GLY A 20 1.45 -2.79 4.04
CA GLY A 20 0.58 -2.07 3.13
C GLY A 20 0.01 -0.79 3.73
N SER A 21 -1.32 -0.69 3.77
CA SER A 21 -2.04 0.50 4.25
C SER A 21 -1.70 0.92 5.67
N ASN A 22 -1.38 -0.03 6.57
CA ASN A 22 -0.99 0.28 7.94
C ASN A 22 0.44 0.80 8.03
N LYS A 23 1.37 0.29 7.23
CA LYS A 23 2.73 0.84 7.10
C LYS A 23 2.67 2.29 6.62
N ALA A 24 1.86 2.57 5.61
CA ALA A 24 1.65 3.93 5.11
C ALA A 24 1.01 4.85 6.15
N LEU A 25 0.04 4.36 6.95
CA LEU A 25 -0.51 5.13 8.07
C LEU A 25 0.53 5.41 9.15
N LEU A 26 1.32 4.42 9.56
CA LEU A 26 2.40 4.63 10.54
C LEU A 26 3.40 5.66 10.06
N ASN A 27 3.79 5.60 8.79
CA ASN A 27 4.67 6.59 8.17
C ASN A 27 4.06 8.00 8.25
N LEU A 28 2.79 8.14 7.87
CA LEU A 28 2.05 9.41 8.01
C LEU A 28 2.06 9.89 9.46
N LEU A 29 1.74 9.03 10.44
CA LEU A 29 1.62 9.39 11.84
C LEU A 29 2.95 9.83 12.48
N LYS A 30 4.09 9.37 11.97
CA LYS A 30 5.42 9.77 12.46
C LYS A 30 5.68 11.27 12.24
N ASP A 31 5.24 11.84 11.13
CA ASP A 31 5.52 13.24 10.78
C ASP A 31 4.32 14.18 10.99
N ILE A 32 3.09 13.74 10.75
CA ILE A 32 1.92 14.62 10.81
C ILE A 32 1.65 15.20 12.22
N LYS A 33 2.08 14.50 13.26
CA LYS A 33 2.05 14.99 14.66
C LYS A 33 2.87 16.26 14.81
N LEU A 34 4.00 16.37 14.12
CA LEU A 34 4.87 17.54 14.14
C LEU A 34 4.20 18.76 13.50
N LYS A 35 3.17 18.55 12.69
CA LYS A 35 2.36 19.61 12.05
C LYS A 35 1.15 20.05 12.89
N GLY A 36 1.04 19.57 14.14
CA GLY A 36 -0.03 19.97 15.06
C GLY A 36 -1.27 19.06 14.98
N ILE A 37 -1.19 17.89 14.37
CA ILE A 37 -2.27 16.88 14.42
C ILE A 37 -2.17 16.09 15.73
N VAL A 38 -3.31 15.92 16.41
CA VAL A 38 -3.45 15.00 17.55
C VAL A 38 -4.19 13.77 17.07
N PRO A 39 -3.48 12.66 16.80
CA PRO A 39 -4.10 11.44 16.31
C PRO A 39 -4.62 10.57 17.45
N LEU A 40 -5.76 9.92 17.22
CA LEU A 40 -6.25 8.77 17.96
C LEU A 40 -6.55 7.66 16.93
N VAL A 41 -6.09 6.43 17.18
CA VAL A 41 -6.29 5.31 16.24
C VAL A 41 -7.32 4.34 16.80
N VAL A 42 -8.26 3.91 15.96
CA VAL A 42 -9.22 2.85 16.28
C VAL A 42 -8.94 1.67 15.34
N THR A 43 -8.65 0.52 15.91
CA THR A 43 -8.38 -0.73 15.18
C THR A 43 -9.37 -1.84 15.57
N ALA A 44 -9.63 -2.76 14.63
CA ALA A 44 -10.53 -3.89 14.92
C ALA A 44 -9.88 -5.00 15.75
N TYR A 45 -8.55 -5.09 15.75
CA TYR A 45 -7.80 -6.18 16.37
C TYR A 45 -6.55 -5.67 17.09
N ASP A 46 -6.13 -6.37 18.14
CA ASP A 46 -4.84 -6.15 18.81
C ASP A 46 -3.67 -6.74 17.98
N GLY A 47 -2.46 -6.33 18.29
CA GLY A 47 -1.21 -6.80 17.68
C GLY A 47 -0.71 -5.90 16.54
N GLY A 48 0.32 -6.37 15.84
CA GLY A 48 0.90 -5.66 14.68
C GLY A 48 1.17 -4.18 14.95
N ILE A 49 0.42 -3.30 14.28
CA ILE A 49 0.53 -1.84 14.37
C ILE A 49 0.41 -1.29 15.80
N CYS A 50 -0.28 -1.98 16.72
CA CYS A 50 -0.51 -1.50 18.08
C CYS A 50 0.80 -1.31 18.87
N ASN A 51 1.79 -2.16 18.62
CA ASN A 51 3.12 -2.00 19.23
C ASN A 51 3.82 -0.74 18.73
N ASP A 52 3.74 -0.47 17.43
CA ASP A 52 4.31 0.74 16.84
C ASP A 52 3.60 2.00 17.35
N LEU A 53 2.28 1.95 17.53
CA LEU A 53 1.51 3.04 18.12
C LEU A 53 1.95 3.34 19.55
N LYS A 54 2.17 2.30 20.38
CA LYS A 54 2.71 2.43 21.75
C LYS A 54 4.08 3.09 21.76
N VAL A 55 5.01 2.59 20.93
CA VAL A 55 6.37 3.14 20.81
C VAL A 55 6.34 4.61 20.41
N ASN A 56 5.45 5.00 19.48
CA ASN A 56 5.29 6.36 19.00
C ASN A 56 4.39 7.23 19.91
N LYS A 57 3.96 6.72 21.07
CA LYS A 57 3.08 7.42 22.02
C LYS A 57 1.80 7.96 21.38
N ILE A 58 1.15 7.12 20.57
CA ILE A 58 -0.13 7.41 19.91
C ILE A 58 -1.23 6.63 20.64
N GLU A 59 -2.25 7.35 21.10
CA GLU A 59 -3.42 6.75 21.75
C GLU A 59 -4.19 5.90 20.75
N TYR A 60 -4.66 4.71 21.19
CA TYR A 60 -5.48 3.85 20.37
C TYR A 60 -6.51 3.06 21.17
N HIS A 61 -7.60 2.66 20.49
CA HIS A 61 -8.65 1.80 21.01
C HIS A 61 -8.88 0.60 20.10
N ILE A 62 -9.26 -0.54 20.69
CA ILE A 62 -9.60 -1.76 19.96
C ILE A 62 -11.10 -1.89 19.95
N LEU A 63 -11.72 -1.70 18.79
CA LEU A 63 -13.15 -1.87 18.56
C LEU A 63 -13.35 -2.94 17.50
N ARG A 64 -13.73 -4.15 17.90
CA ARG A 64 -13.93 -5.24 16.96
C ARG A 64 -15.05 -4.93 15.97
N HIS A 65 -14.69 -4.84 14.69
CA HIS A 65 -15.60 -4.62 13.58
C HIS A 65 -15.11 -5.33 12.31
N TYR A 66 -15.93 -5.36 11.29
CA TYR A 66 -15.66 -6.07 10.04
C TYR A 66 -15.82 -5.15 8.84
N PHE A 67 -15.12 -5.44 7.77
CA PHE A 67 -15.39 -4.81 6.49
C PHE A 67 -16.84 -5.04 6.07
N SER A 68 -17.45 -4.04 5.48
CA SER A 68 -18.80 -4.12 4.92
C SER A 68 -18.75 -4.74 3.52
N ILE A 69 -18.50 -6.04 3.48
CA ILE A 69 -18.42 -6.87 2.27
C ILE A 69 -19.27 -8.11 2.42
N TYR A 70 -19.68 -8.68 1.29
CA TYR A 70 -20.30 -9.99 1.30
C TYR A 70 -19.27 -11.08 1.63
N PRO A 71 -19.66 -12.13 2.39
CA PRO A 71 -18.81 -13.28 2.62
C PRO A 71 -18.44 -13.98 1.30
N GLU A 72 -17.20 -14.43 1.19
CA GLU A 72 -16.77 -15.24 0.05
C GLU A 72 -17.39 -16.65 0.11
N LEU A 73 -17.74 -17.21 -1.05
CA LEU A 73 -18.32 -18.54 -1.19
C LEU A 73 -17.31 -19.45 -1.90
N LYS A 74 -16.41 -20.08 -1.13
CA LYS A 74 -15.36 -20.98 -1.66
C LYS A 74 -15.72 -22.45 -1.54
N ASN A 75 -16.53 -22.82 -0.54
CA ASN A 75 -16.88 -24.20 -0.24
C ASN A 75 -18.28 -24.31 0.35
N PHE A 76 -18.82 -25.53 0.49
CA PHE A 76 -20.18 -25.77 0.99
C PHE A 76 -20.44 -25.17 2.38
N ARG A 77 -19.43 -25.16 3.26
CA ARG A 77 -19.54 -24.56 4.60
C ARG A 77 -19.81 -23.04 4.52
N ASP A 78 -19.26 -22.37 3.52
CA ASP A 78 -19.44 -20.92 3.36
C ASP A 78 -20.90 -20.57 3.02
N TYR A 79 -21.61 -21.44 2.27
CA TYR A 79 -23.05 -21.26 2.01
C TYR A 79 -23.87 -21.37 3.29
N ILE A 80 -23.58 -22.34 4.16
CA ILE A 80 -24.27 -22.51 5.44
C ILE A 80 -24.00 -21.31 6.36
N LEU A 81 -22.76 -20.82 6.39
CA LEU A 81 -22.34 -19.72 7.26
C LEU A 81 -22.59 -18.34 6.70
N TYR A 82 -23.14 -18.22 5.49
CA TYR A 82 -23.32 -16.95 4.80
C TYR A 82 -24.17 -15.94 5.60
N ILE A 83 -25.40 -16.33 5.94
CA ILE A 83 -26.29 -15.49 6.76
C ILE A 83 -25.74 -15.24 8.17
N PRO A 84 -25.25 -16.25 8.91
CA PRO A 84 -24.57 -16.03 10.18
C PRO A 84 -23.39 -15.05 10.11
N GLN A 85 -22.59 -15.06 9.06
CA GLN A 85 -21.47 -14.13 8.88
C GLN A 85 -21.96 -12.69 8.62
N LEU A 86 -23.01 -12.51 7.81
CA LEU A 86 -23.61 -11.20 7.58
C LEU A 86 -24.22 -10.63 8.87
N LEU A 87 -24.96 -11.44 9.65
CA LEU A 87 -25.50 -11.03 10.93
C LEU A 87 -24.40 -10.66 11.93
N ARG A 88 -23.34 -11.47 12.00
CA ARG A 88 -22.16 -11.17 12.83
C ARG A 88 -21.53 -9.85 12.44
N MET A 89 -21.26 -9.61 11.16
CA MET A 89 -20.75 -8.35 10.65
C MET A 89 -21.65 -7.17 11.08
N TRP A 90 -22.95 -7.30 10.88
CA TRP A 90 -23.91 -6.25 11.23
C TRP A 90 -23.93 -5.95 12.74
N ILE A 91 -24.00 -6.99 13.60
CA ILE A 91 -24.03 -6.84 15.07
C ILE A 91 -22.74 -6.17 15.57
N TYR A 92 -21.57 -6.68 15.15
CA TYR A 92 -20.29 -6.12 15.60
C TYR A 92 -20.08 -4.70 15.10
N ASN A 93 -20.46 -4.38 13.86
CA ASN A 93 -20.36 -3.04 13.33
C ASN A 93 -21.31 -2.06 14.05
N MET A 94 -22.50 -2.48 14.43
CA MET A 94 -23.42 -1.69 15.25
C MET A 94 -22.85 -1.42 16.65
N LYS A 95 -22.27 -2.44 17.29
CA LYS A 95 -21.62 -2.29 18.58
C LYS A 95 -20.42 -1.35 18.49
N ALA A 96 -19.53 -1.56 17.53
CA ALA A 96 -18.37 -0.72 17.31
C ALA A 96 -18.73 0.74 17.02
N GLN A 97 -19.81 0.99 16.26
CA GLN A 97 -20.30 2.36 16.03
C GLN A 97 -20.77 3.04 17.33
N ARG A 98 -21.49 2.33 18.21
CA ARG A 98 -21.91 2.89 19.52
C ARG A 98 -20.70 3.22 20.40
N GLU A 99 -19.71 2.33 20.46
CA GLU A 99 -18.48 2.57 21.22
C GLU A 99 -17.67 3.73 20.61
N LEU A 100 -17.58 3.80 19.29
CA LEU A 100 -16.88 4.88 18.58
C LEU A 100 -17.57 6.24 18.81
N ILE A 101 -18.91 6.30 18.90
CA ILE A 101 -19.64 7.52 19.29
C ILE A 101 -19.16 8.00 20.67
N GLY A 102 -19.12 7.12 21.67
CA GLY A 102 -18.66 7.48 23.02
C GLY A 102 -17.21 7.96 23.07
N ILE A 103 -16.31 7.34 22.26
CA ILE A 103 -14.93 7.82 22.10
C ILE A 103 -14.91 9.19 21.43
N THR A 104 -15.72 9.39 20.39
CA THR A 104 -15.81 10.64 19.64
C THR A 104 -16.30 11.79 20.53
N GLU A 105 -17.29 11.54 21.37
CA GLU A 105 -17.80 12.53 22.34
C GLU A 105 -16.72 13.00 23.35
N LYS A 106 -15.90 12.07 23.83
CA LYS A 106 -14.80 12.33 24.76
C LYS A 106 -13.61 13.01 24.09
N PHE A 107 -13.17 12.50 22.96
CA PHE A 107 -12.00 12.99 22.23
C PHE A 107 -12.28 14.30 21.50
N LYS A 108 -13.52 14.50 21.00
CA LYS A 108 -13.98 15.67 20.23
C LYS A 108 -13.10 15.92 19.00
N PRO A 109 -13.06 14.98 18.04
CA PRO A 109 -12.27 15.13 16.83
C PRO A 109 -12.84 16.19 15.90
N ASP A 110 -11.96 16.85 15.15
CA ASP A 110 -12.33 17.73 14.03
C ASP A 110 -12.63 16.95 12.77
N ILE A 111 -11.98 15.77 12.62
CA ILE A 111 -12.09 14.88 11.43
C ILE A 111 -12.09 13.43 11.90
N ILE A 112 -12.89 12.59 11.23
CA ILE A 112 -12.75 11.13 11.28
C ILE A 112 -12.18 10.66 9.94
N HIS A 113 -11.07 9.90 9.97
CA HIS A 113 -10.33 9.44 8.80
C HIS A 113 -10.33 7.92 8.74
N THR A 114 -11.07 7.32 7.81
CA THR A 114 -11.02 5.88 7.54
C THR A 114 -9.89 5.57 6.57
N ASN A 115 -8.90 4.78 7.02
CA ASN A 115 -7.65 4.53 6.30
C ASN A 115 -7.72 3.45 5.23
N ILE A 116 -8.84 2.78 5.09
CA ILE A 116 -9.10 1.74 4.08
C ILE A 116 -10.62 1.65 3.82
N GLY A 117 -11.04 1.45 2.60
CA GLY A 117 -12.42 1.04 2.31
C GLY A 117 -12.46 -0.47 2.18
N PRO A 118 -13.56 -1.14 2.38
CA PRO A 118 -14.93 -0.73 2.66
C PRO A 118 -15.28 -0.78 4.17
N ASP A 119 -14.55 -0.08 4.99
CA ASP A 119 -14.86 0.07 6.41
C ASP A 119 -15.85 1.22 6.63
N HIS A 120 -17.07 0.89 7.04
CA HIS A 120 -18.17 1.86 7.13
C HIS A 120 -18.35 2.48 8.53
N ILE A 121 -17.68 2.00 9.58
CA ILE A 121 -17.95 2.51 10.93
C ILE A 121 -17.58 3.98 11.08
N GLY A 122 -16.45 4.40 10.50
CA GLY A 122 -15.98 5.79 10.55
C GLY A 122 -16.93 6.75 9.86
N VAL A 123 -17.33 6.46 8.61
CA VAL A 123 -18.25 7.33 7.86
C VAL A 123 -19.65 7.39 8.48
N ASN A 124 -20.15 6.28 9.06
CA ASN A 124 -21.46 6.26 9.69
C ASN A 124 -21.47 7.13 10.97
N VAL A 125 -20.45 7.04 11.82
CA VAL A 125 -20.31 7.87 13.03
C VAL A 125 -20.09 9.33 12.65
N ALA A 126 -19.24 9.62 11.69
CA ALA A 126 -18.98 10.97 11.21
C ALA A 126 -20.29 11.65 10.71
N LYS A 127 -21.09 10.90 9.94
CA LYS A 127 -22.42 11.37 9.48
C LYS A 127 -23.37 11.62 10.63
N TYR A 128 -23.45 10.71 11.60
CA TYR A 128 -24.34 10.83 12.76
C TYR A 128 -24.00 12.05 13.62
N MET A 129 -22.70 12.30 13.83
CA MET A 129 -22.20 13.39 14.68
C MET A 129 -21.94 14.69 13.91
N ASN A 130 -22.25 14.75 12.61
CA ASN A 130 -21.99 15.90 11.74
C ASN A 130 -20.50 16.35 11.75
N ILE A 131 -19.57 15.38 11.74
CA ILE A 131 -18.13 15.60 11.64
C ILE A 131 -17.68 15.33 10.22
N PRO A 132 -16.75 16.11 9.63
CA PRO A 132 -16.16 15.80 8.33
C PRO A 132 -15.52 14.41 8.34
N HIS A 133 -15.79 13.63 7.29
CA HIS A 133 -15.17 12.32 7.10
C HIS A 133 -14.17 12.35 5.95
N VAL A 134 -12.99 11.79 6.16
CA VAL A 134 -12.00 11.54 5.10
C VAL A 134 -11.92 10.04 4.87
N TRP A 135 -12.06 9.63 3.61
CA TRP A 135 -11.90 8.22 3.23
C TRP A 135 -10.67 8.04 2.37
N HIS A 136 -9.71 7.28 2.86
CA HIS A 136 -8.45 7.03 2.17
C HIS A 136 -8.54 5.70 1.41
N ILE A 137 -8.62 5.76 0.08
CA ILE A 137 -8.73 4.60 -0.81
C ILE A 137 -7.33 4.22 -1.28
N ARG A 138 -6.91 3.01 -0.89
CA ARG A 138 -5.53 2.52 -1.09
C ARG A 138 -5.43 1.33 -2.03
N GLU A 139 -6.55 0.71 -2.41
CA GLU A 139 -6.54 -0.58 -3.09
C GLU A 139 -7.72 -0.73 -4.04
N TYR A 140 -7.52 -1.50 -5.10
CA TYR A 140 -8.58 -2.01 -5.97
C TYR A 140 -9.28 -3.19 -5.28
N GLN A 141 -10.20 -2.93 -4.35
CA GLN A 141 -10.81 -3.95 -3.49
C GLN A 141 -11.52 -5.04 -4.27
N ASP A 142 -12.18 -4.68 -5.35
CA ASP A 142 -12.88 -5.58 -6.25
C ASP A 142 -11.92 -6.38 -7.15
N LEU A 143 -10.85 -5.76 -7.67
CA LEU A 143 -9.91 -6.41 -8.58
C LEU A 143 -8.82 -7.19 -7.84
N TYR A 144 -8.30 -6.64 -6.73
CA TYR A 144 -7.20 -7.26 -6.00
C TYR A 144 -7.68 -8.35 -5.05
N PHE A 145 -8.74 -8.08 -4.26
CA PHE A 145 -9.28 -9.02 -3.28
C PHE A 145 -10.52 -9.77 -3.78
N GLY A 146 -11.12 -9.38 -4.90
CA GLY A 146 -12.40 -9.91 -5.35
C GLY A 146 -13.56 -9.56 -4.43
N TRP A 147 -13.46 -8.52 -3.61
CA TRP A 147 -14.48 -8.19 -2.61
C TRP A 147 -15.70 -7.54 -3.22
N HIS A 148 -16.86 -8.01 -2.80
CA HIS A 148 -18.15 -7.42 -3.15
C HIS A 148 -18.66 -6.58 -1.99
N ALA A 149 -18.70 -5.24 -2.20
CA ALA A 149 -19.15 -4.29 -1.17
C ALA A 149 -20.62 -4.52 -0.77
N PHE A 150 -20.90 -4.51 0.54
CA PHE A 150 -22.25 -4.62 1.09
C PHE A 150 -22.87 -3.22 1.32
N PRO A 151 -24.13 -2.94 0.94
CA PRO A 151 -25.07 -3.84 0.24
C PRO A 151 -24.84 -3.87 -1.29
N SER A 152 -24.04 -2.98 -1.88
CA SER A 152 -23.66 -2.99 -3.31
C SER A 152 -22.48 -2.04 -3.60
N LYS A 153 -21.79 -2.26 -4.73
CA LYS A 153 -20.76 -1.36 -5.26
C LYS A 153 -21.32 0.06 -5.48
N LYS A 154 -22.56 0.18 -5.98
CA LYS A 154 -23.22 1.48 -6.17
C LYS A 154 -23.42 2.21 -4.84
N SER A 155 -23.86 1.49 -3.79
CA SER A 155 -24.02 2.09 -2.45
C SER A 155 -22.69 2.56 -1.88
N PHE A 156 -21.63 1.79 -2.05
CA PHE A 156 -20.28 2.18 -1.63
C PHE A 156 -19.80 3.43 -2.36
N ASN A 157 -19.91 3.47 -3.70
CA ASN A 157 -19.52 4.63 -4.50
C ASN A 157 -20.33 5.88 -4.15
N ASN A 158 -21.64 5.73 -3.88
CA ASN A 158 -22.48 6.84 -3.43
C ASN A 158 -22.03 7.39 -2.06
N LYS A 159 -21.56 6.53 -1.15
CA LYS A 159 -20.99 6.97 0.13
C LYS A 159 -19.66 7.71 -0.09
N LEU A 160 -18.77 7.18 -0.92
CA LEU A 160 -17.50 7.83 -1.25
C LEU A 160 -17.70 9.25 -1.78
N ASN A 161 -18.74 9.47 -2.57
CA ASN A 161 -19.06 10.73 -3.23
C ASN A 161 -20.12 11.58 -2.48
N SER A 162 -20.46 11.26 -1.24
CA SER A 162 -21.46 12.01 -0.46
C SER A 162 -20.93 13.38 0.00
N LYS A 163 -21.84 14.34 0.25
CA LYS A 163 -21.51 15.76 0.47
C LYS A 163 -20.49 16.02 1.58
N ASN A 164 -20.56 15.30 2.70
CA ASN A 164 -19.68 15.50 3.86
C ASN A 164 -18.54 14.46 3.91
N ASN A 165 -18.33 13.72 2.81
CA ASN A 165 -17.25 12.77 2.68
C ASN A 165 -16.21 13.30 1.69
N TYR A 166 -14.99 13.34 2.13
CA TYR A 166 -13.83 13.77 1.36
C TYR A 166 -12.95 12.54 1.11
N THR A 167 -12.59 12.30 -0.13
CA THR A 167 -11.86 11.07 -0.47
C THR A 167 -10.42 11.39 -0.86
N ILE A 168 -9.48 10.63 -0.33
CA ILE A 168 -8.10 10.58 -0.79
C ILE A 168 -7.93 9.29 -1.59
N ALA A 169 -7.53 9.41 -2.85
CA ALA A 169 -7.02 8.28 -3.64
C ALA A 169 -5.49 8.35 -3.66
N ILE A 170 -4.82 7.23 -3.49
CA ILE A 170 -3.35 7.20 -3.51
C ILE A 170 -2.75 7.23 -4.91
N THR A 171 -3.59 7.13 -5.97
CA THR A 171 -3.21 7.27 -7.39
C THR A 171 -4.35 7.83 -8.21
N ASN A 172 -4.03 8.40 -9.39
CA ASN A 172 -5.03 8.81 -10.37
C ASN A 172 -5.81 7.61 -10.90
N SER A 173 -5.16 6.48 -11.09
CA SER A 173 -5.78 5.23 -11.53
C SER A 173 -6.88 4.78 -10.55
N LEU A 174 -6.66 4.84 -9.23
CA LEU A 174 -7.68 4.57 -8.22
C LEU A 174 -8.80 5.60 -8.22
N LYS A 175 -8.47 6.88 -8.37
CA LYS A 175 -9.48 7.95 -8.48
C LYS A 175 -10.43 7.70 -9.65
N GLN A 176 -9.92 7.30 -10.80
CA GLN A 176 -10.70 6.96 -11.99
C GLN A 176 -11.52 5.69 -11.77
N HIS A 177 -10.92 4.62 -11.21
CA HIS A 177 -11.60 3.34 -10.97
C HIS A 177 -12.85 3.47 -10.07
N TYR A 178 -12.77 4.29 -9.03
CA TYR A 178 -13.90 4.54 -8.12
C TYR A 178 -14.79 5.71 -8.56
N HIS A 179 -14.53 6.35 -9.70
CA HIS A 179 -15.27 7.52 -10.20
C HIS A 179 -15.43 8.60 -9.12
N LEU A 180 -14.33 8.95 -8.46
CA LEU A 180 -14.34 9.90 -7.36
C LEU A 180 -14.58 11.33 -7.86
N ASN A 181 -15.43 12.06 -7.15
CA ASN A 181 -15.88 13.41 -7.50
C ASN A 181 -14.85 14.51 -7.15
N ILE A 182 -15.28 15.78 -7.32
CA ILE A 182 -14.46 16.97 -7.07
C ILE A 182 -14.01 17.13 -5.60
N ASN A 183 -14.69 16.50 -4.65
CA ASN A 183 -14.28 16.49 -3.24
C ASN A 183 -13.16 15.48 -2.95
N SER A 184 -12.61 14.85 -3.97
CA SER A 184 -11.48 13.93 -3.86
C SER A 184 -10.17 14.57 -4.25
N LYS A 185 -9.10 14.16 -3.58
CA LYS A 185 -7.72 14.48 -3.96
C LYS A 185 -6.90 13.23 -4.22
N VAL A 186 -5.93 13.33 -5.11
CA VAL A 186 -4.86 12.34 -5.22
C VAL A 186 -3.73 12.80 -4.32
N ILE A 187 -3.38 11.97 -3.33
CA ILE A 187 -2.25 12.18 -2.43
C ILE A 187 -1.50 10.87 -2.34
N TYR A 188 -0.32 10.83 -2.91
CA TYR A 188 0.55 9.64 -2.88
C TYR A 188 1.02 9.30 -1.47
N ASP A 189 1.22 8.01 -1.20
CA ASP A 189 1.72 7.55 0.09
C ASP A 189 3.18 7.97 0.34
N GLY A 190 3.49 8.28 1.60
CA GLY A 190 4.85 8.52 2.06
C GLY A 190 5.55 7.20 2.42
N VAL A 191 6.69 6.92 1.79
CA VAL A 191 7.40 5.65 1.97
C VAL A 191 8.60 5.74 2.91
N MET A 192 9.40 6.81 2.81
CA MET A 192 10.63 7.03 3.58
C MET A 192 10.79 8.52 3.91
N PHE A 193 11.59 8.84 4.92
CA PHE A 193 12.02 10.21 5.15
C PHE A 193 13.04 10.65 4.09
N LYS A 194 13.07 11.93 3.75
CA LYS A 194 14.02 12.48 2.77
C LYS A 194 15.48 12.21 3.15
N SER A 195 15.76 12.17 4.46
CA SER A 195 17.09 11.87 5.01
C SER A 195 17.55 10.43 4.77
N ASP A 196 16.62 9.50 4.56
CA ASP A 196 16.93 8.06 4.54
C ASP A 196 17.29 7.55 3.14
N LYS A 197 17.40 8.45 2.15
CA LYS A 197 17.82 8.09 0.79
C LYS A 197 19.18 7.44 0.75
N GLN A 198 19.34 6.44 -0.12
CA GLN A 198 20.59 5.74 -0.34
C GLN A 198 20.90 5.68 -1.85
N PHE A 199 22.17 5.66 -2.18
CA PHE A 199 22.64 5.40 -3.55
C PHE A 199 23.99 4.67 -3.48
N VAL A 200 24.08 3.53 -4.17
CA VAL A 200 25.30 2.74 -4.33
C VAL A 200 25.57 2.67 -5.83
N ALA A 201 26.75 3.15 -6.27
CA ALA A 201 27.12 3.14 -7.68
C ALA A 201 27.53 1.73 -8.16
N ASN A 202 28.30 1.01 -7.35
CA ASN A 202 28.73 -0.36 -7.67
C ASN A 202 27.60 -1.34 -7.35
N LYS A 203 26.75 -1.62 -8.31
CA LYS A 203 25.65 -2.58 -8.14
C LYS A 203 26.16 -4.01 -8.16
N GLU A 204 25.53 -4.84 -7.29
CA GLU A 204 25.80 -6.28 -7.27
C GLU A 204 25.00 -6.99 -8.39
N LYS A 205 25.52 -8.13 -8.86
CA LYS A 205 24.94 -8.90 -9.97
C LYS A 205 23.71 -9.70 -9.52
N TYR A 206 22.63 -9.02 -9.12
CA TYR A 206 21.35 -9.65 -8.86
C TYR A 206 20.16 -8.75 -9.18
N PHE A 207 19.09 -9.40 -9.62
CA PHE A 207 17.75 -8.85 -9.65
C PHE A 207 17.05 -9.15 -8.32
N LEU A 208 16.21 -8.25 -7.85
CA LEU A 208 15.55 -8.36 -6.57
C LEU A 208 14.03 -8.38 -6.75
N PHE A 209 13.35 -9.29 -6.07
CA PHE A 209 11.92 -9.23 -5.82
C PHE A 209 11.68 -9.00 -4.33
N VAL A 210 10.76 -8.11 -3.99
CA VAL A 210 10.35 -7.83 -2.60
C VAL A 210 8.85 -7.81 -2.48
N GLY A 211 8.30 -8.61 -1.57
CA GLY A 211 6.88 -8.62 -1.28
C GLY A 211 6.37 -9.96 -0.77
N ARG A 212 5.06 -10.03 -0.51
CA ARG A 212 4.43 -11.30 -0.17
C ARG A 212 4.54 -12.28 -1.34
N ILE A 213 4.93 -13.51 -1.05
CA ILE A 213 5.01 -14.57 -2.06
C ILE A 213 3.60 -15.13 -2.27
N GLU A 214 2.87 -14.53 -3.21
CA GLU A 214 1.50 -14.87 -3.58
C GLU A 214 1.26 -14.69 -5.08
N GLU A 215 0.23 -15.35 -5.62
CA GLU A 215 -0.09 -15.35 -7.05
C GLU A 215 -0.26 -13.93 -7.62
N SER A 216 -0.95 -13.06 -6.87
CA SER A 216 -1.23 -11.67 -7.27
C SER A 216 0.02 -10.82 -7.52
N LYS A 217 1.17 -11.23 -6.95
CA LYS A 217 2.47 -10.58 -7.14
C LYS A 217 3.24 -11.07 -8.36
N GLY A 218 2.67 -12.01 -9.11
CA GLY A 218 3.26 -12.52 -10.36
C GLY A 218 4.59 -13.26 -10.18
N ILE A 219 4.86 -13.77 -8.97
CA ILE A 219 6.15 -14.38 -8.63
C ILE A 219 6.44 -15.62 -9.48
N ARG A 220 5.44 -16.43 -9.80
CA ARG A 220 5.62 -17.62 -10.65
C ARG A 220 6.09 -17.22 -12.06
N GLN A 221 5.47 -16.19 -12.66
CA GLN A 221 5.86 -15.71 -13.98
C GLN A 221 7.26 -15.06 -13.94
N LEU A 222 7.59 -14.37 -12.85
CA LEU A 222 8.95 -13.84 -12.67
C LEU A 222 9.98 -14.97 -12.65
N ILE A 223 9.75 -16.03 -11.89
CA ILE A 223 10.63 -17.22 -11.86
C ILE A 223 10.74 -17.83 -13.25
N SER A 224 9.63 -18.02 -13.97
CA SER A 224 9.65 -18.57 -15.34
C SER A 224 10.44 -17.67 -16.31
N ALA A 225 10.27 -16.36 -16.24
CA ALA A 225 11.06 -15.41 -17.04
C ALA A 225 12.55 -15.48 -16.70
N TYR A 226 12.87 -15.60 -15.41
CA TYR A 226 14.25 -15.68 -14.96
C TYR A 226 14.93 -17.01 -15.34
N ILE A 227 14.20 -18.13 -15.37
CA ILE A 227 14.71 -19.43 -15.89
C ILE A 227 15.08 -19.27 -17.37
N GLU A 228 14.22 -18.64 -18.18
CA GLU A 228 14.47 -18.36 -19.58
C GLU A 228 15.71 -17.44 -19.75
N PHE A 229 15.80 -16.36 -18.97
CA PHE A 229 16.93 -15.45 -18.94
C PHE A 229 18.25 -16.19 -18.56
N CYS A 230 18.24 -17.11 -17.59
CA CYS A 230 19.43 -17.86 -17.17
C CYS A 230 20.01 -18.78 -18.24
N SER A 231 19.21 -19.22 -19.22
CA SER A 231 19.72 -20.00 -20.34
C SER A 231 20.66 -19.19 -21.26
N LEU A 232 20.54 -17.87 -21.21
CA LEU A 232 21.31 -16.91 -22.02
C LEU A 232 22.41 -16.22 -21.19
N ASN A 233 22.28 -16.15 -19.86
CA ASN A 233 23.24 -15.48 -18.99
C ASN A 233 23.39 -16.16 -17.62
N SER A 234 24.62 -16.44 -17.21
CA SER A 234 24.92 -17.23 -16.02
C SER A 234 25.46 -16.44 -14.81
N GLU A 235 25.66 -15.12 -14.91
CA GLU A 235 26.35 -14.37 -13.85
C GLU A 235 25.44 -13.74 -12.80
N TYR A 236 24.21 -13.42 -13.16
CA TYR A 236 23.27 -12.73 -12.25
C TYR A 236 22.43 -13.72 -11.42
N SER A 237 22.01 -13.30 -10.25
CA SER A 237 21.09 -14.07 -9.39
C SER A 237 19.72 -13.39 -9.29
N LEU A 238 18.67 -14.16 -8.92
CA LEU A 238 17.38 -13.61 -8.53
C LEU A 238 17.22 -13.82 -7.02
N LEU A 239 17.14 -12.72 -6.27
CA LEU A 239 16.86 -12.73 -4.84
C LEU A 239 15.37 -12.46 -4.60
N ILE A 240 14.71 -13.35 -3.86
CA ILE A 240 13.29 -13.28 -3.53
C ILE A 240 13.15 -13.04 -2.02
N ALA A 241 12.85 -11.80 -1.64
CA ALA A 241 12.70 -11.41 -0.24
C ALA A 241 11.23 -11.23 0.11
N GLY A 242 10.77 -11.96 1.11
CA GLY A 242 9.41 -11.94 1.65
C GLY A 242 8.90 -13.31 2.04
N ASP A 243 7.74 -13.33 2.68
CA ASP A 243 7.07 -14.53 3.15
C ASP A 243 5.80 -14.79 2.34
N GLY A 244 5.33 -16.05 2.39
CA GLY A 244 4.11 -16.47 1.71
C GLY A 244 3.53 -17.73 2.32
N ASN A 245 2.45 -18.22 1.71
CA ASN A 245 1.89 -19.51 2.08
C ASN A 245 2.92 -20.62 1.86
N VAL A 246 3.21 -21.40 2.90
CA VAL A 246 4.26 -22.45 2.89
C VAL A 246 4.10 -23.41 1.72
N SER A 247 2.87 -23.86 1.43
CA SER A 247 2.62 -24.79 0.32
C SER A 247 2.86 -24.15 -1.05
N TYR A 248 2.58 -22.85 -1.20
CA TYR A 248 2.82 -22.11 -2.43
C TYR A 248 4.32 -21.85 -2.64
N VAL A 249 5.03 -21.42 -1.59
CA VAL A 249 6.50 -21.25 -1.62
C VAL A 249 7.17 -22.55 -2.02
N LYS A 250 6.76 -23.70 -1.41
CA LYS A 250 7.30 -25.01 -1.74
C LYS A 250 7.08 -25.38 -3.22
N LYS A 251 5.92 -25.07 -3.79
CA LYS A 251 5.66 -25.30 -5.23
C LYS A 251 6.60 -24.47 -6.12
N LEU A 252 6.92 -23.25 -5.73
CA LEU A 252 7.87 -22.40 -6.45
C LEU A 252 9.31 -22.91 -6.32
N GLN A 253 9.69 -23.42 -5.14
CA GLN A 253 11.00 -24.05 -4.93
C GLN A 253 11.18 -25.30 -5.80
N ILE A 254 10.17 -26.16 -5.90
CA ILE A 254 10.20 -27.32 -6.80
C ILE A 254 10.42 -26.85 -8.26
N LEU A 255 9.73 -25.81 -8.72
CA LEU A 255 9.93 -25.27 -10.07
C LEU A 255 11.37 -24.81 -10.30
N VAL A 256 12.03 -24.25 -9.28
CA VAL A 256 13.42 -23.82 -9.33
C VAL A 256 14.39 -25.02 -9.32
N ASP A 257 14.09 -26.03 -8.51
CA ASP A 257 14.89 -27.26 -8.42
C ASP A 257 14.84 -28.07 -9.72
N ASP A 258 13.64 -28.21 -10.32
CA ASP A 258 13.44 -28.87 -11.61
C ASP A 258 14.23 -28.18 -12.75
N ALA A 259 14.44 -26.86 -12.63
CA ALA A 259 15.27 -26.09 -13.56
C ALA A 259 16.77 -26.13 -13.24
N ASN A 260 17.19 -26.80 -12.15
CA ASN A 260 18.57 -26.81 -11.63
C ASN A 260 19.14 -25.41 -11.30
N LEU A 261 18.29 -24.47 -10.85
CA LEU A 261 18.66 -23.07 -10.57
C LEU A 261 18.63 -22.69 -9.09
N SER A 262 18.62 -23.67 -8.17
CA SER A 262 18.56 -23.44 -6.70
C SER A 262 19.73 -22.61 -6.14
N LYS A 263 20.86 -22.54 -6.87
CA LYS A 263 22.01 -21.68 -6.53
C LYS A 263 21.88 -20.24 -7.09
N ARG A 264 20.91 -20.00 -7.95
CA ARG A 264 20.73 -18.73 -8.68
C ARG A 264 19.44 -18.00 -8.30
N ILE A 265 18.41 -18.73 -7.94
CA ILE A 265 17.14 -18.20 -7.46
C ILE A 265 17.06 -18.49 -5.96
N LEU A 266 17.22 -17.45 -5.14
CA LEU A 266 17.38 -17.58 -3.70
C LEU A 266 16.16 -17.01 -2.97
N PHE A 267 15.45 -17.85 -2.22
CA PHE A 267 14.36 -17.44 -1.34
C PHE A 267 14.96 -17.02 0.02
N LEU A 268 14.94 -15.71 0.30
CA LEU A 268 15.57 -15.12 1.49
C LEU A 268 14.67 -15.09 2.72
N GLY A 269 13.36 -15.39 2.55
CA GLY A 269 12.37 -15.17 3.61
C GLY A 269 12.22 -13.67 3.94
N PHE A 270 11.70 -13.38 5.13
CA PHE A 270 11.60 -12.01 5.62
C PHE A 270 12.98 -11.40 5.87
N ARG A 271 13.18 -10.17 5.37
CA ARG A 271 14.45 -9.43 5.52
C ARG A 271 14.19 -8.06 6.15
N ALA A 272 14.96 -7.74 7.20
CA ALA A 272 14.91 -6.42 7.84
C ALA A 272 15.77 -5.37 7.09
N ASP A 273 16.81 -5.82 6.37
CA ASP A 273 17.77 -5.01 5.62
C ASP A 273 17.36 -4.77 4.16
N ILE A 274 16.05 -4.75 3.88
CA ILE A 274 15.52 -4.69 2.52
C ILE A 274 15.97 -3.46 1.74
N TYR A 275 16.16 -2.33 2.40
CA TYR A 275 16.63 -1.10 1.76
C TYR A 275 18.10 -1.21 1.30
N ASN A 276 18.91 -1.91 2.08
CA ASN A 276 20.28 -2.21 1.66
C ASN A 276 20.31 -3.16 0.45
N LEU A 277 19.46 -4.19 0.44
CA LEU A 277 19.32 -5.07 -0.73
C LEU A 277 18.85 -4.28 -1.97
N MET A 278 17.92 -3.32 -1.84
CA MET A 278 17.53 -2.46 -2.95
C MET A 278 18.68 -1.59 -3.44
N ALA A 279 19.41 -0.94 -2.53
CA ALA A 279 20.50 -0.04 -2.90
C ALA A 279 21.60 -0.75 -3.70
N ASN A 280 21.88 -2.02 -3.40
CA ASN A 280 22.91 -2.81 -4.06
C ASN A 280 22.42 -3.59 -5.29
N ALA A 281 21.11 -3.79 -5.47
CA ALA A 281 20.56 -4.55 -6.59
C ALA A 281 20.87 -3.90 -7.95
N THR A 282 21.08 -4.72 -8.96
CA THR A 282 21.05 -4.28 -10.36
C THR A 282 19.71 -3.65 -10.70
N ALA A 283 18.60 -4.33 -10.35
CA ALA A 283 17.27 -3.77 -10.45
C ALA A 283 16.28 -4.50 -9.51
N LEU A 284 15.25 -3.78 -9.07
CA LEU A 284 14.05 -4.37 -8.46
C LEU A 284 13.03 -4.73 -9.55
N ILE A 285 12.47 -5.94 -9.51
CA ILE A 285 11.40 -6.37 -10.43
C ILE A 285 10.05 -6.35 -9.70
N VAL A 286 9.12 -5.53 -10.20
CA VAL A 286 7.75 -5.41 -9.70
C VAL A 286 6.80 -6.03 -10.72
N ASN A 287 6.41 -7.30 -10.50
CA ASN A 287 5.60 -8.09 -11.42
C ASN A 287 4.13 -8.25 -10.99
N SER A 288 3.67 -7.44 -10.05
CA SER A 288 2.30 -7.48 -9.53
C SER A 288 1.26 -7.18 -10.61
N TYR A 289 0.12 -7.89 -10.58
CA TYR A 289 -1.00 -7.66 -11.51
C TYR A 289 -1.80 -6.40 -11.16
N PHE A 290 -1.94 -6.09 -9.88
CA PHE A 290 -2.67 -4.92 -9.41
C PHE A 290 -1.94 -4.32 -8.20
N GLU A 291 -1.38 -3.14 -8.37
CA GLU A 291 -0.83 -2.33 -7.28
C GLU A 291 -1.65 -1.05 -7.15
N GLY A 292 -2.13 -0.78 -5.93
CA GLY A 292 -2.84 0.48 -5.67
C GLY A 292 -1.94 1.69 -5.90
N PHE A 293 -0.76 1.68 -5.27
CA PHE A 293 0.31 2.66 -5.46
C PHE A 293 1.62 1.98 -5.88
N GLY A 294 2.03 0.95 -5.18
CA GLY A 294 3.34 0.31 -5.34
C GLY A 294 4.37 0.90 -4.39
N LEU A 295 4.11 0.81 -3.08
CA LEU A 295 5.05 1.29 -2.05
C LEU A 295 6.48 0.81 -2.32
N ILE A 296 6.63 -0.45 -2.74
CA ILE A 296 7.94 -1.06 -3.01
C ILE A 296 8.65 -0.40 -4.19
N THR A 297 7.91 0.07 -5.21
CA THR A 297 8.44 0.84 -6.35
C THR A 297 9.06 2.14 -5.84
N ALA A 298 8.32 2.91 -5.07
CA ALA A 298 8.80 4.17 -4.51
C ALA A 298 9.95 3.95 -3.51
N GLU A 299 9.91 2.90 -2.68
CA GLU A 299 11.00 2.52 -1.77
C GLU A 299 12.29 2.20 -2.54
N ALA A 300 12.19 1.47 -3.66
CA ALA A 300 13.35 1.18 -4.50
C ALA A 300 13.94 2.44 -5.14
N MET A 301 13.08 3.35 -5.63
CA MET A 301 13.53 4.65 -6.15
C MET A 301 14.28 5.46 -5.09
N PHE A 302 13.78 5.51 -3.83
CA PHE A 302 14.47 6.18 -2.72
C PHE A 302 15.87 5.60 -2.45
N ASN A 303 16.02 4.28 -2.63
CA ASN A 303 17.28 3.59 -2.42
C ASN A 303 18.15 3.55 -3.68
N GLY A 304 17.89 4.38 -4.68
CA GLY A 304 18.69 4.47 -5.91
C GLY A 304 18.77 3.13 -6.66
N CYS A 305 17.66 2.37 -6.67
CA CYS A 305 17.53 1.10 -7.37
C CYS A 305 16.77 1.32 -8.68
N LEU A 306 17.27 0.76 -9.79
CA LEU A 306 16.49 0.71 -11.03
C LEU A 306 15.24 -0.15 -10.79
N VAL A 307 14.09 0.31 -11.26
CA VAL A 307 12.86 -0.48 -11.18
C VAL A 307 12.45 -0.98 -12.57
N ILE A 308 12.25 -2.29 -12.66
CA ILE A 308 11.61 -2.97 -13.81
C ILE A 308 10.18 -3.26 -13.37
N GLY A 309 9.21 -2.52 -13.91
CA GLY A 309 7.82 -2.58 -13.47
C GLY A 309 6.87 -3.13 -14.51
N ARG A 310 5.86 -3.91 -14.08
CA ARG A 310 4.78 -4.29 -14.98
C ARG A 310 4.00 -3.05 -15.41
N ASN A 311 3.70 -2.93 -16.71
CA ASN A 311 3.01 -1.79 -17.33
C ASN A 311 1.52 -1.77 -16.98
N ILE A 312 1.18 -1.66 -15.68
CA ILE A 312 -0.20 -1.67 -15.18
C ILE A 312 -0.34 -0.89 -13.86
N ALA A 313 -1.50 -0.29 -13.66
CA ALA A 313 -1.96 0.31 -12.40
C ALA A 313 -0.95 1.29 -11.77
N GLY A 314 -0.75 1.25 -10.44
CA GLY A 314 0.11 2.19 -9.73
C GLY A 314 1.58 2.12 -10.13
N THR A 315 2.12 0.95 -10.46
CA THR A 315 3.49 0.80 -10.94
C THR A 315 3.70 1.56 -12.25
N LYS A 316 2.76 1.42 -13.21
CA LYS A 316 2.76 2.19 -14.45
C LYS A 316 2.69 3.69 -14.16
N GLU A 317 1.76 4.13 -13.31
CA GLU A 317 1.57 5.55 -12.99
C GLU A 317 2.85 6.19 -12.42
N ILE A 318 3.62 5.44 -11.60
CA ILE A 318 4.89 5.93 -11.04
C ILE A 318 5.98 6.03 -12.09
N LEU A 319 6.14 4.99 -12.94
CA LEU A 319 7.31 4.83 -13.80
C LEU A 319 7.16 5.46 -15.18
N GLU A 320 5.93 5.51 -15.75
CA GLU A 320 5.66 6.02 -17.11
C GLU A 320 5.89 7.53 -17.23
N THR A 321 5.63 8.26 -16.14
CA THR A 321 5.86 9.70 -16.10
C THR A 321 7.37 9.95 -16.04
N GLU A 322 7.93 10.53 -17.10
CA GLU A 322 9.32 10.99 -17.14
C GLU A 322 10.42 9.90 -17.23
N ASP A 323 10.12 8.68 -17.67
CA ASP A 323 11.09 7.58 -17.80
C ASP A 323 11.85 7.28 -16.49
N LEU A 324 11.10 7.01 -15.41
CA LEU A 324 11.64 6.79 -14.08
C LEU A 324 12.02 5.33 -13.79
N GLY A 325 11.94 4.46 -14.81
CA GLY A 325 12.26 3.04 -14.74
C GLY A 325 11.97 2.37 -16.08
N VAL A 326 11.96 1.05 -16.10
CA VAL A 326 11.69 0.27 -17.31
C VAL A 326 10.37 -0.47 -17.15
N LEU A 327 9.43 -0.27 -18.07
CA LEU A 327 8.15 -0.96 -18.09
C LEU A 327 8.18 -2.21 -18.98
N PHE A 328 7.41 -3.24 -18.60
CA PHE A 328 7.21 -4.45 -19.42
C PHE A 328 5.76 -4.93 -19.33
N SER A 329 5.27 -5.60 -20.38
CA SER A 329 3.87 -6.07 -20.46
C SER A 329 3.72 -7.59 -20.41
N GLY A 330 4.78 -8.36 -20.51
CA GLY A 330 4.72 -9.83 -20.50
C GLY A 330 6.06 -10.50 -20.23
N GLN A 331 6.04 -11.84 -20.12
CA GLN A 331 7.23 -12.64 -19.78
C GLN A 331 8.38 -12.40 -20.75
N LYS A 332 8.13 -12.49 -22.06
CA LYS A 332 9.18 -12.31 -23.09
C LYS A 332 9.83 -10.93 -23.04
N GLU A 333 9.01 -9.89 -22.83
CA GLU A 333 9.53 -8.52 -22.71
C GLU A 333 10.35 -8.35 -21.42
N LEU A 334 9.96 -8.98 -20.30
CA LEU A 334 10.75 -8.99 -19.07
C LEU A 334 12.14 -9.63 -19.29
N VAL A 335 12.21 -10.75 -20.02
CA VAL A 335 13.49 -11.37 -20.39
C VAL A 335 14.35 -10.41 -21.18
N LEU A 336 13.82 -9.82 -22.25
CA LEU A 336 14.54 -8.84 -23.07
C LEU A 336 15.01 -7.61 -22.29
N VAL A 337 14.19 -7.13 -21.34
CA VAL A 337 14.56 -6.01 -20.46
C VAL A 337 15.75 -6.38 -19.57
N MET A 338 15.73 -7.56 -18.96
CA MET A 338 16.87 -8.03 -18.14
C MET A 338 18.13 -8.17 -18.98
N GLU A 339 18.06 -8.74 -20.19
CA GLU A 339 19.18 -8.86 -21.12
C GLU A 339 19.74 -7.49 -21.54
N ASN A 340 18.89 -6.56 -21.88
CA ASN A 340 19.30 -5.21 -22.29
C ASN A 340 20.02 -4.47 -21.16
N ILE A 341 19.54 -4.61 -19.91
CA ILE A 341 20.19 -3.96 -18.76
C ILE A 341 21.59 -4.50 -18.54
N ILE A 342 21.80 -5.81 -18.65
CA ILE A 342 23.13 -6.38 -18.43
C ILE A 342 24.06 -6.15 -19.62
N SER A 343 23.54 -6.17 -20.86
CA SER A 343 24.32 -5.93 -22.08
C SER A 343 24.81 -4.49 -22.19
N ASN A 344 23.97 -3.52 -21.81
CA ASN A 344 24.31 -2.09 -21.86
C ASN A 344 25.12 -1.63 -20.63
N GLY A 345 25.13 -2.42 -19.55
CA GLY A 345 25.65 -2.03 -18.24
C GLY A 345 24.69 -1.14 -17.45
N ILE A 346 24.63 -1.38 -16.13
CA ILE A 346 23.70 -0.63 -15.24
C ILE A 346 24.02 0.87 -15.18
N GLU A 347 25.25 1.26 -15.47
CA GLU A 347 25.74 2.64 -15.46
C GLU A 347 24.98 3.50 -16.48
N THR A 348 24.52 2.93 -17.59
CA THR A 348 23.73 3.62 -18.60
C THR A 348 22.38 4.08 -18.08
N TYR A 349 21.89 3.44 -17.01
CA TYR A 349 20.63 3.77 -16.33
C TYR A 349 20.78 4.72 -15.14
N PHE A 350 21.99 5.16 -14.80
CA PHE A 350 22.20 6.02 -13.61
C PHE A 350 21.44 7.33 -13.70
N LYS A 351 21.33 7.91 -14.90
CA LYS A 351 20.50 9.13 -15.09
C LYS A 351 19.03 8.87 -14.76
N THR A 352 18.47 7.75 -15.22
CA THR A 352 17.10 7.32 -14.88
C THR A 352 16.95 7.07 -13.39
N ILE A 353 17.89 6.36 -12.76
CA ILE A 353 17.89 6.04 -11.32
C ILE A 353 17.91 7.32 -10.48
N LEU A 354 18.81 8.27 -10.77
CA LEU A 354 18.91 9.52 -10.02
C LEU A 354 17.67 10.39 -10.19
N LYS A 355 17.12 10.48 -11.40
CA LYS A 355 15.88 11.19 -11.67
C LYS A 355 14.70 10.55 -10.92
N ALA A 356 14.62 9.21 -10.90
CA ALA A 356 13.62 8.49 -10.14
C ALA A 356 13.76 8.74 -8.62
N GLN A 357 14.98 8.77 -8.12
CA GLN A 357 15.24 9.07 -6.71
C GLN A 357 14.81 10.49 -6.33
N GLU A 358 15.14 11.50 -7.13
CA GLU A 358 14.68 12.89 -6.93
C GLU A 358 13.15 12.97 -6.92
N LYS A 359 12.51 12.32 -7.89
CA LYS A 359 11.04 12.24 -7.95
C LYS A 359 10.44 11.60 -6.70
N ALA A 360 11.01 10.50 -6.23
CA ALA A 360 10.56 9.82 -5.01
C ALA A 360 10.69 10.74 -3.78
N ILE A 361 11.80 11.44 -3.62
CA ILE A 361 12.04 12.38 -2.54
C ILE A 361 11.00 13.52 -2.54
N ASP A 362 10.68 14.05 -3.70
CA ASP A 362 9.81 15.21 -3.84
C ASP A 362 8.33 14.87 -3.71
N TYR A 363 7.91 13.67 -4.13
CA TYR A 363 6.49 13.31 -4.21
C TYR A 363 6.07 12.21 -3.24
N TYR A 364 6.99 11.29 -2.86
CA TYR A 364 6.69 10.09 -2.09
C TYR A 364 7.38 10.06 -0.72
N SER A 365 7.99 11.17 -0.30
CA SER A 365 8.52 11.27 1.07
C SER A 365 7.41 11.35 2.11
N ILE A 366 7.73 10.89 3.33
CA ILE A 366 6.82 10.97 4.49
C ILE A 366 6.45 12.43 4.76
N GLU A 367 7.40 13.35 4.66
CA GLU A 367 7.20 14.79 4.88
C GLU A 367 6.24 15.37 3.84
N GLN A 368 6.35 14.98 2.57
CA GLN A 368 5.48 15.48 1.51
C GLN A 368 4.06 14.94 1.65
N ASN A 369 3.91 13.64 1.92
CA ASN A 369 2.62 13.02 2.16
C ASN A 369 1.90 13.68 3.35
N SER A 370 2.59 13.81 4.49
CA SER A 370 1.99 14.40 5.69
C SER A 370 1.64 15.87 5.51
N LEU A 371 2.45 16.64 4.76
CA LEU A 371 2.14 18.04 4.44
C LEU A 371 0.91 18.15 3.55
N ALA A 372 0.79 17.30 2.53
CA ALA A 372 -0.36 17.27 1.63
C ALA A 372 -1.66 16.91 2.37
N ILE A 373 -1.62 15.90 3.25
CA ILE A 373 -2.78 15.50 4.07
C ILE A 373 -3.14 16.59 5.09
N TYR A 374 -2.16 17.19 5.75
CA TYR A 374 -2.40 18.31 6.67
C TYR A 374 -3.08 19.50 5.97
N ASN A 375 -2.60 19.88 4.80
CA ASN A 375 -3.19 20.95 4.02
C ASN A 375 -4.62 20.62 3.57
N TYR A 376 -4.88 19.35 3.22
CA TYR A 376 -6.22 18.89 2.87
C TYR A 376 -7.17 18.94 4.07
N TYR A 377 -6.73 18.57 5.28
CA TYR A 377 -7.54 18.73 6.50
C TYR A 377 -7.89 20.18 6.75
N LYS A 378 -6.93 21.10 6.62
CA LYS A 378 -7.19 22.54 6.77
C LYS A 378 -8.20 23.05 5.75
N GLU A 379 -8.13 22.60 4.51
CA GLU A 379 -9.09 22.96 3.47
C GLU A 379 -10.51 22.47 3.80
N ILE A 380 -10.63 21.21 4.26
CA ILE A 380 -11.91 20.61 4.68
C ILE A 380 -12.55 21.42 5.81
N LEU A 381 -11.76 21.76 6.84
CA LEU A 381 -12.27 22.50 8.01
C LEU A 381 -12.67 23.93 7.66
N ARG A 382 -11.99 24.59 6.71
CA ARG A 382 -12.38 25.92 6.21
C ARG A 382 -13.69 25.90 5.42
N ARG A 383 -14.02 24.82 4.72
CA ARG A 383 -15.29 24.70 3.97
C ARG A 383 -16.48 24.45 4.88
N LYS A 384 -16.26 24.08 6.15
CA LYS A 384 -17.31 23.84 7.14
C LYS A 384 -17.73 25.13 7.86
N LEU A 385 -16.85 26.15 7.87
CA LEU A 385 -17.11 27.48 8.40
C LEU A 385 -17.89 28.32 7.39
#